data_18c9a61666472e172609eb836ec70b2a
#
_entry.id   18c9a61666472e172609eb836ec70b2a
#
_cell.length_a   1.000
_cell.length_b   1.000
_cell.length_c   1.000
_cell.angle_alpha   90.00
_cell.angle_beta   90.00
_cell.angle_gamma   90.00
#
_symmetry.space_group_name_H-M   'P 1'
#
loop_
_entity.id
_entity.type
_entity.pdbx_description
1 polymer ?
#
loop_
_entity_poly.entity_id
_entity_poly.type
_entity_poly.pdbx_seq_one_letter_code
_entity_poly.pdbx_strand_id
1 'polypeptide(L)'
;MIQALLVTICFAVFPYQGSSIILESGNVNDYEVVYPQKVPALPKGGVQNPQPETKYEDTMQYEFQVNGEPVVLHLERNKELFSEDYTEIHYSSDDTEIITSPLVQDHCYYHGYIQNEANSSAVISACDGLKGHFKHQGETYFIEPLKLSDSKFHAIYKDENVEEEKETPNCGITQTTSESDEPIEKISQLTNISEQERYLKVKKYIELYVVVDNKMYKNYDSNRHAIKRKVYETINLLNMMYRPLNFLIALIGLEIWSNRDKINIEPEVAVTLKSFGKWRETVLLPRKRNDNAQLLTQIEFSGTTVGLAYVGSICSPEESVAVMEVYSRRTNIMASGMAHELGHNLGITHDHASCNCNAELCIMSAIISFEPLSEFSSCSIQEHQRYLLRERPQCILNRPLSTDIVTPPVCGNYLVEVGEECDCGFPMDCQSACCNATTCKLQHEAQCDSEECCEKCKLKKAGAECRAAKDDCDLPEICTGQSAECPMDSFQRNGHPCQNNQGYCYNGKCPIMTNQCIDLWGPGVNVSPDICFTLNQYSQGCGFCRMENGTKIPCAAKDKMCGKLICEKGNSTCTCFPTTDDPDYGMVEPGTKCGDGMVCSNRQCVDVKTAY
;
A
#
# COMPACT_ATOMS: atom_id res chain seq x y z
N MET A 1 -9.63 -50.79 -56.99
CA MET A 1 -9.27 -49.36 -57.03
C MET A 1 -10.37 -48.59 -56.28
N ILE A 2 -10.14 -48.30 -55.02
CA ILE A 2 -11.07 -47.50 -54.19
C ILE A 2 -10.43 -46.13 -54.06
N GLN A 3 -11.03 -45.14 -54.70
CA GLN A 3 -10.67 -43.75 -54.54
C GLN A 3 -11.19 -43.28 -53.20
N ALA A 4 -10.28 -42.95 -52.30
CA ALA A 4 -10.60 -42.25 -51.06
C ALA A 4 -10.79 -40.75 -51.38
N LEU A 5 -12.03 -40.27 -51.23
CA LEU A 5 -12.34 -38.83 -51.25
C LEU A 5 -11.90 -38.23 -49.92
N LEU A 6 -10.83 -37.47 -49.96
CA LEU A 6 -10.43 -36.58 -48.86
C LEU A 6 -11.35 -35.34 -48.89
N VAL A 7 -12.35 -35.29 -48.01
CA VAL A 7 -13.13 -34.10 -47.76
C VAL A 7 -12.32 -33.26 -46.81
N THR A 8 -11.63 -32.24 -47.32
CA THR A 8 -11.02 -31.21 -46.52
C THR A 8 -12.13 -30.24 -46.08
N ILE A 9 -12.60 -30.41 -44.85
CA ILE A 9 -13.50 -29.43 -44.23
C ILE A 9 -12.63 -28.26 -43.79
N CYS A 10 -12.59 -27.22 -44.60
CA CYS A 10 -12.12 -25.89 -44.16
C CYS A 10 -13.18 -25.35 -43.18
N PHE A 11 -12.91 -25.44 -41.92
CA PHE A 11 -13.55 -24.57 -40.95
C PHE A 11 -13.02 -23.15 -41.16
N ALA A 12 -13.73 -22.35 -41.98
CA ALA A 12 -13.61 -20.91 -41.94
C ALA A 12 -14.20 -20.49 -40.59
N VAL A 13 -13.34 -20.25 -39.62
CA VAL A 13 -13.74 -19.58 -38.38
C VAL A 13 -13.95 -18.12 -38.76
N PHE A 14 -15.18 -17.78 -39.17
CA PHE A 14 -15.58 -16.39 -39.22
C PHE A 14 -15.67 -15.89 -37.79
N PRO A 15 -15.05 -14.77 -37.43
CA PRO A 15 -15.28 -14.16 -36.12
C PRO A 15 -16.78 -13.88 -35.99
N TYR A 16 -17.41 -14.48 -34.99
CA TYR A 16 -18.82 -14.26 -34.69
C TYR A 16 -18.95 -12.93 -33.99
N GLN A 17 -19.51 -11.93 -34.68
CA GLN A 17 -19.91 -10.66 -34.07
C GLN A 17 -21.30 -10.85 -33.45
N GLY A 18 -21.36 -10.80 -32.12
CA GLY A 18 -22.62 -10.81 -31.38
C GLY A 18 -23.24 -9.42 -31.31
N SER A 19 -24.55 -9.31 -31.28
CA SER A 19 -25.25 -8.02 -31.20
C SER A 19 -25.28 -7.43 -29.79
N SER A 20 -25.26 -8.26 -28.74
CA SER A 20 -25.09 -7.85 -27.34
C SER A 20 -24.86 -9.06 -26.44
N ILE A 21 -24.12 -8.88 -25.35
CA ILE A 21 -23.87 -9.90 -24.33
C ILE A 21 -23.77 -9.25 -22.93
N ILE A 22 -24.24 -9.96 -21.91
CA ILE A 22 -24.07 -9.55 -20.52
C ILE A 22 -22.80 -10.22 -19.97
N LEU A 23 -21.78 -9.40 -19.69
CA LEU A 23 -20.52 -9.78 -19.06
C LEU A 23 -20.50 -9.32 -17.59
N GLU A 24 -19.41 -9.57 -16.90
CA GLU A 24 -19.22 -9.11 -15.54
C GLU A 24 -19.09 -7.57 -15.48
N SER A 25 -18.53 -6.96 -16.53
CA SER A 25 -18.40 -5.50 -16.71
C SER A 25 -19.71 -4.79 -17.08
N GLY A 26 -20.75 -5.51 -17.50
CA GLY A 26 -22.05 -4.96 -17.90
C GLY A 26 -22.59 -5.52 -19.20
N ASN A 27 -23.56 -4.82 -19.80
CA ASN A 27 -24.10 -5.16 -21.11
C ASN A 27 -23.19 -4.59 -22.21
N VAL A 28 -22.62 -5.46 -23.02
CA VAL A 28 -21.66 -5.11 -24.08
C VAL A 28 -22.32 -5.31 -25.44
N ASN A 29 -22.34 -4.23 -26.21
CA ASN A 29 -22.78 -4.23 -27.59
C ASN A 29 -21.55 -4.28 -28.52
N ASP A 30 -21.63 -5.06 -29.61
CA ASP A 30 -20.54 -5.21 -30.59
C ASP A 30 -19.22 -5.74 -30.00
N TYR A 31 -19.12 -7.04 -29.91
CA TYR A 31 -17.94 -7.75 -29.42
C TYR A 31 -17.46 -8.83 -30.40
N GLU A 32 -16.17 -9.09 -30.37
CA GLU A 32 -15.54 -10.21 -31.10
C GLU A 32 -15.32 -11.40 -30.17
N VAL A 33 -15.65 -12.60 -30.62
CA VAL A 33 -15.39 -13.84 -29.89
C VAL A 33 -14.02 -14.39 -30.29
N VAL A 34 -13.13 -14.55 -29.33
CA VAL A 34 -11.78 -15.07 -29.54
C VAL A 34 -11.51 -16.31 -28.69
N TYR A 35 -10.53 -17.08 -29.10
CA TYR A 35 -10.03 -18.26 -28.41
C TYR A 35 -8.53 -18.11 -28.14
N PRO A 36 -8.11 -17.47 -27.04
CA PRO A 36 -6.71 -17.30 -26.70
C PRO A 36 -6.02 -18.66 -26.51
N GLN A 37 -4.99 -18.92 -27.32
CA GLN A 37 -4.19 -20.13 -27.22
C GLN A 37 -2.89 -19.81 -26.48
N LYS A 38 -2.60 -20.58 -25.42
CA LYS A 38 -1.35 -20.45 -24.71
C LYS A 38 -0.20 -20.98 -25.57
N VAL A 39 0.77 -20.12 -25.85
CA VAL A 39 1.97 -20.47 -26.60
C VAL A 39 2.97 -21.12 -25.66
N PRO A 40 3.50 -22.32 -25.97
CA PRO A 40 4.54 -22.92 -25.15
C PRO A 40 5.77 -22.02 -25.06
N ALA A 41 6.25 -21.75 -23.86
CA ALA A 41 7.52 -21.04 -23.67
C ALA A 41 8.65 -21.84 -24.33
N LEU A 42 9.49 -21.18 -25.13
CA LEU A 42 10.69 -21.79 -25.67
C LEU A 42 11.58 -22.25 -24.50
N PRO A 43 12.08 -23.51 -24.50
CA PRO A 43 12.92 -24.00 -23.42
C PRO A 43 14.19 -23.14 -23.34
N LYS A 44 14.32 -22.34 -22.28
CA LYS A 44 15.59 -21.71 -21.94
C LYS A 44 16.57 -22.83 -21.59
N GLY A 45 17.58 -23.05 -22.45
CA GLY A 45 18.64 -24.03 -22.24
C GLY A 45 19.46 -23.68 -20.99
N GLY A 46 19.06 -24.18 -19.85
CA GLY A 46 19.74 -24.10 -18.56
C GLY A 46 19.28 -25.23 -17.66
N VAL A 47 20.18 -25.78 -16.87
CA VAL A 47 19.90 -26.84 -15.90
C VAL A 47 18.86 -26.29 -14.92
N GLN A 48 17.64 -26.80 -15.01
CA GLN A 48 16.56 -26.47 -14.08
C GLN A 48 16.84 -27.15 -12.73
N ASN A 49 17.14 -26.36 -11.70
CA ASN A 49 16.87 -26.80 -10.34
C ASN A 49 15.36 -27.00 -10.18
N PRO A 50 14.88 -28.03 -9.49
CA PRO A 50 13.45 -28.22 -9.27
C PRO A 50 12.93 -27.03 -8.44
N GLN A 51 12.25 -26.10 -9.11
CA GLN A 51 11.46 -25.06 -8.42
C GLN A 51 10.21 -25.70 -7.83
N PRO A 52 9.71 -25.24 -6.68
CA PRO A 52 8.42 -25.67 -6.15
C PRO A 52 7.34 -25.48 -7.22
N GLU A 53 6.43 -26.44 -7.36
CA GLU A 53 5.32 -26.37 -8.30
C GLU A 53 4.43 -25.16 -7.95
N THR A 54 4.60 -24.05 -8.66
CA THR A 54 3.71 -22.89 -8.58
C THR A 54 2.50 -23.13 -9.49
N LYS A 55 1.32 -22.78 -9.01
CA LYS A 55 0.07 -22.91 -9.78
C LYS A 55 0.07 -21.97 -10.99
N TYR A 56 0.69 -20.80 -10.86
CA TYR A 56 0.76 -19.77 -11.89
C TYR A 56 2.19 -19.53 -12.34
N GLU A 57 2.41 -19.45 -13.66
CA GLU A 57 3.72 -19.23 -14.25
C GLU A 57 4.15 -17.76 -14.09
N ASP A 58 5.44 -17.48 -13.95
CA ASP A 58 5.98 -16.12 -13.87
C ASP A 58 5.79 -15.35 -15.18
N THR A 59 5.89 -16.06 -16.31
CA THR A 59 5.70 -15.50 -17.65
C THR A 59 4.85 -16.44 -18.49
N MET A 60 3.94 -15.88 -19.30
CA MET A 60 3.14 -16.65 -20.23
C MET A 60 2.86 -15.87 -21.49
N GLN A 61 2.54 -16.56 -22.57
CA GLN A 61 2.16 -15.94 -23.84
C GLN A 61 0.85 -16.54 -24.33
N TYR A 62 0.02 -15.67 -24.90
CA TYR A 62 -1.24 -16.07 -25.54
C TYR A 62 -1.32 -15.49 -26.93
N GLU A 63 -1.78 -16.32 -27.89
CA GLU A 63 -2.02 -15.94 -29.27
C GLU A 63 -3.52 -15.97 -29.56
N PHE A 64 -4.03 -14.92 -30.17
CA PHE A 64 -5.41 -14.81 -30.63
C PHE A 64 -5.50 -13.76 -31.77
N GLN A 65 -6.68 -13.52 -32.32
CA GLN A 65 -6.89 -12.51 -33.35
C GLN A 65 -7.73 -11.37 -32.81
N VAL A 66 -7.44 -10.15 -33.26
CA VAL A 66 -8.22 -8.93 -33.02
C VAL A 66 -8.49 -8.29 -34.37
N ASN A 67 -9.74 -8.15 -34.75
CA ASN A 67 -10.16 -7.66 -36.08
C ASN A 67 -9.48 -8.43 -37.25
N GLY A 68 -9.22 -9.71 -37.06
CA GLY A 68 -8.54 -10.56 -38.05
C GLY A 68 -7.02 -10.47 -38.07
N GLU A 69 -6.40 -9.60 -37.29
CA GLU A 69 -4.95 -9.47 -37.13
C GLU A 69 -4.44 -10.34 -35.97
N PRO A 70 -3.32 -11.07 -36.15
CA PRO A 70 -2.77 -11.92 -35.10
C PRO A 70 -2.12 -11.08 -34.00
N VAL A 71 -2.49 -11.32 -32.75
CA VAL A 71 -1.93 -10.68 -31.56
C VAL A 71 -1.25 -11.74 -30.70
N VAL A 72 0.01 -11.52 -30.34
CA VAL A 72 0.73 -12.32 -29.34
C VAL A 72 0.92 -11.48 -28.09
N LEU A 73 0.17 -11.83 -27.05
CA LEU A 73 0.17 -11.15 -25.77
C LEU A 73 1.22 -11.79 -24.85
N HIS A 74 2.25 -11.02 -24.49
CA HIS A 74 3.27 -11.43 -23.54
C HIS A 74 2.92 -10.91 -22.15
N LEU A 75 2.82 -11.79 -21.16
CA LEU A 75 2.37 -11.52 -19.80
C LEU A 75 3.46 -11.90 -18.79
N GLU A 76 3.75 -11.01 -17.87
CA GLU A 76 4.64 -11.20 -16.74
C GLU A 76 3.88 -11.00 -15.43
N ARG A 77 4.04 -11.92 -14.47
CA ARG A 77 3.33 -11.83 -13.18
C ARG A 77 3.74 -10.55 -12.45
N ASN A 78 2.76 -9.78 -11.96
CA ASN A 78 3.00 -8.56 -11.19
C ASN A 78 3.45 -8.90 -9.76
N LYS A 79 4.71 -9.26 -9.58
CA LYS A 79 5.29 -9.67 -8.29
C LYS A 79 5.23 -8.57 -7.22
N GLU A 80 5.00 -7.34 -7.63
CA GLU A 80 4.95 -6.15 -6.78
C GLU A 80 3.53 -5.84 -6.25
N LEU A 81 2.52 -6.66 -6.61
CA LEU A 81 1.13 -6.42 -6.27
C LEU A 81 0.86 -6.52 -4.76
N PHE A 82 1.54 -7.42 -4.07
CA PHE A 82 1.37 -7.66 -2.64
C PHE A 82 2.68 -7.50 -1.88
N SER A 83 2.60 -7.00 -0.65
CA SER A 83 3.73 -7.08 0.29
C SER A 83 3.87 -8.50 0.85
N GLU A 84 5.06 -8.85 1.33
CA GLU A 84 5.31 -10.17 1.97
C GLU A 84 4.47 -10.37 3.22
N ASP A 85 4.22 -9.32 3.97
CA ASP A 85 3.44 -9.33 5.20
C ASP A 85 1.95 -8.99 4.98
N TYR A 86 1.45 -9.20 3.73
CA TYR A 86 0.05 -8.96 3.38
C TYR A 86 -0.91 -9.73 4.30
N THR A 87 -1.94 -9.03 4.76
CA THR A 87 -2.96 -9.59 5.66
C THR A 87 -4.37 -9.26 5.19
N GLU A 88 -5.28 -10.19 5.43
CA GLU A 88 -6.71 -10.00 5.23
C GLU A 88 -7.42 -10.03 6.57
N ILE A 89 -8.32 -9.07 6.79
CA ILE A 89 -9.08 -8.95 8.03
C ILE A 89 -10.57 -8.98 7.70
N HIS A 90 -11.32 -9.73 8.46
CA HIS A 90 -12.79 -9.69 8.45
C HIS A 90 -13.32 -10.04 9.85
N TYR A 91 -14.62 -9.87 10.05
CA TYR A 91 -15.24 -9.97 11.37
C TYR A 91 -16.31 -11.05 11.39
N SER A 92 -16.36 -11.80 12.46
CA SER A 92 -17.46 -12.73 12.77
C SER A 92 -18.69 -11.97 13.27
N SER A 93 -19.80 -12.68 13.40
CA SER A 93 -21.07 -12.07 13.85
C SER A 93 -21.04 -11.52 15.28
N ASP A 94 -20.11 -11.99 16.12
CA ASP A 94 -19.86 -11.54 17.49
C ASP A 94 -18.79 -10.43 17.58
N ASP A 95 -18.42 -9.81 16.46
CA ASP A 95 -17.41 -8.76 16.33
C ASP A 95 -15.96 -9.21 16.57
N THR A 96 -15.71 -10.51 16.59
CA THR A 96 -14.34 -11.03 16.69
C THR A 96 -13.59 -10.83 15.39
N GLU A 97 -12.42 -10.22 15.48
CA GLU A 97 -11.51 -10.01 14.34
C GLU A 97 -10.87 -11.33 13.92
N ILE A 98 -10.94 -11.64 12.63
CA ILE A 98 -10.32 -12.83 12.03
C ILE A 98 -9.26 -12.35 11.04
N ILE A 99 -8.00 -12.60 11.38
CA ILE A 99 -6.83 -12.24 10.59
C ILE A 99 -6.33 -13.46 9.85
N THR A 100 -6.09 -13.32 8.56
CA THR A 100 -5.48 -14.35 7.71
C THR A 100 -4.31 -13.76 6.92
N SER A 101 -3.23 -14.53 6.78
CA SER A 101 -2.08 -14.16 5.96
C SER A 101 -1.96 -15.18 4.83
N PRO A 102 -2.67 -14.99 3.71
CA PRO A 102 -2.62 -15.90 2.59
C PRO A 102 -1.25 -15.86 1.91
N LEU A 103 -0.82 -17.00 1.35
CA LEU A 103 0.36 -17.05 0.48
C LEU A 103 0.01 -16.37 -0.85
N VAL A 104 0.32 -15.08 -0.95
CA VAL A 104 -0.02 -14.26 -2.13
C VAL A 104 1.08 -14.22 -3.19
N GLN A 105 2.19 -14.93 -3.02
CA GLN A 105 3.29 -14.98 -4.00
C GLN A 105 2.91 -15.75 -5.27
N ASP A 106 1.98 -16.71 -5.18
CA ASP A 106 1.49 -17.48 -6.32
C ASP A 106 0.11 -17.00 -6.73
N HIS A 107 0.05 -15.88 -7.45
CA HIS A 107 -1.18 -15.25 -7.91
C HIS A 107 -1.26 -15.13 -9.43
N CYS A 108 -2.46 -14.82 -9.94
CA CYS A 108 -2.84 -14.82 -11.34
C CYS A 108 -2.93 -13.42 -11.99
N TYR A 109 -2.28 -12.40 -11.43
CA TYR A 109 -2.33 -11.02 -11.92
C TYR A 109 -1.06 -10.67 -12.66
N TYR A 110 -1.21 -10.15 -13.89
CA TYR A 110 -0.12 -9.95 -14.84
C TYR A 110 -0.16 -8.54 -15.43
N HIS A 111 1.02 -8.05 -15.75
CA HIS A 111 1.23 -6.95 -16.68
C HIS A 111 1.89 -7.50 -17.95
N GLY A 112 1.74 -6.78 -19.06
CA GLY A 112 2.31 -7.28 -20.31
C GLY A 112 2.27 -6.27 -21.45
N TYR A 113 2.58 -6.80 -22.61
CA TYR A 113 2.62 -6.04 -23.87
C TYR A 113 2.34 -6.99 -25.05
N ILE A 114 2.06 -6.40 -26.21
CA ILE A 114 1.91 -7.15 -27.46
C ILE A 114 3.28 -7.25 -28.12
N GLN A 115 3.65 -8.46 -28.51
CA GLN A 115 4.94 -8.72 -29.16
C GLN A 115 5.07 -7.91 -30.44
N ASN A 116 6.24 -7.27 -30.64
CA ASN A 116 6.57 -6.40 -31.76
C ASN A 116 5.79 -5.06 -31.81
N GLU A 117 5.10 -4.66 -30.76
CA GLU A 117 4.38 -3.39 -30.66
C GLU A 117 4.91 -2.55 -29.47
N ALA A 118 5.79 -1.59 -29.77
CA ALA A 118 6.55 -0.84 -28.75
C ALA A 118 5.69 -0.02 -27.76
N ASN A 119 4.51 0.45 -28.21
CA ASN A 119 3.61 1.28 -27.41
C ASN A 119 2.39 0.50 -26.86
N SER A 120 2.47 -0.83 -26.86
CA SER A 120 1.41 -1.68 -26.32
C SER A 120 1.58 -1.87 -24.82
N SER A 121 0.48 -2.14 -24.14
CA SER A 121 0.45 -2.47 -22.71
C SER A 121 -0.70 -3.42 -22.43
N ALA A 122 -0.60 -4.20 -21.36
CA ALA A 122 -1.68 -5.08 -20.92
C ALA A 122 -1.71 -5.22 -19.41
N VAL A 123 -2.92 -5.31 -18.87
CA VAL A 123 -3.19 -5.63 -17.46
C VAL A 123 -4.22 -6.74 -17.44
N ILE A 124 -3.80 -7.93 -17.06
CA ILE A 124 -4.59 -9.14 -17.19
C ILE A 124 -4.64 -9.91 -15.87
N SER A 125 -5.84 -10.32 -15.48
CA SER A 125 -6.09 -11.39 -14.52
C SER A 125 -6.26 -12.69 -15.29
N ALA A 126 -5.45 -13.70 -14.99
CA ALA A 126 -5.50 -15.02 -15.61
C ALA A 126 -5.98 -16.11 -14.62
N CYS A 127 -6.85 -15.75 -13.67
CA CYS A 127 -7.34 -16.64 -12.62
C CYS A 127 -8.33 -17.69 -13.15
N ASP A 128 -9.30 -17.23 -13.94
CA ASP A 128 -10.40 -18.03 -14.51
C ASP A 128 -10.61 -17.64 -15.99
N GLY A 129 -9.58 -17.79 -16.81
CA GLY A 129 -9.50 -17.22 -18.16
C GLY A 129 -8.80 -15.85 -18.14
N LEU A 130 -8.68 -15.20 -19.30
CA LEU A 130 -8.07 -13.88 -19.41
C LEU A 130 -9.14 -12.80 -19.19
N LYS A 131 -8.94 -11.95 -18.19
CA LYS A 131 -9.81 -10.82 -17.90
C LYS A 131 -8.97 -9.56 -17.69
N GLY A 132 -9.31 -8.48 -18.37
CA GLY A 132 -8.61 -7.22 -18.23
C GLY A 132 -8.64 -6.41 -19.52
N HIS A 133 -7.60 -5.63 -19.76
CA HIS A 133 -7.49 -4.86 -21.00
C HIS A 133 -6.06 -4.89 -21.55
N PHE A 134 -5.94 -4.55 -22.84
CA PHE A 134 -4.67 -4.35 -23.53
C PHE A 134 -4.78 -3.24 -24.57
N LYS A 135 -3.69 -2.52 -24.80
CA LYS A 135 -3.60 -1.47 -25.82
C LYS A 135 -2.98 -2.05 -27.08
N HIS A 136 -3.71 -1.96 -28.21
CA HIS A 136 -3.31 -2.44 -29.52
C HIS A 136 -3.54 -1.37 -30.58
N GLN A 137 -2.50 -1.01 -31.34
CA GLN A 137 -2.55 0.03 -32.38
C GLN A 137 -3.11 1.38 -31.89
N GLY A 138 -2.83 1.73 -30.63
CA GLY A 138 -3.32 2.96 -30.00
C GLY A 138 -4.70 2.87 -29.36
N GLU A 139 -5.47 1.81 -29.65
CA GLU A 139 -6.81 1.57 -29.12
C GLU A 139 -6.78 0.65 -27.91
N THR A 140 -7.69 0.85 -26.96
CA THR A 140 -7.83 -0.01 -25.76
C THR A 140 -8.93 -1.03 -25.98
N TYR A 141 -8.57 -2.31 -25.86
CA TYR A 141 -9.48 -3.45 -25.94
C TYR A 141 -9.60 -4.10 -24.56
N PHE A 142 -10.82 -4.49 -24.22
CA PHE A 142 -11.13 -5.33 -23.05
C PHE A 142 -11.27 -6.77 -23.48
N ILE A 143 -10.86 -7.69 -22.62
CA ILE A 143 -11.03 -9.13 -22.80
C ILE A 143 -11.66 -9.72 -21.55
N GLU A 144 -12.74 -10.49 -21.71
CA GLU A 144 -13.41 -11.22 -20.62
C GLU A 144 -13.81 -12.62 -21.06
N PRO A 145 -13.73 -13.63 -20.16
CA PRO A 145 -14.18 -14.99 -20.48
C PRO A 145 -15.70 -15.02 -20.63
N LEU A 146 -16.15 -15.71 -21.68
CA LEU A 146 -17.56 -16.01 -21.86
C LEU A 146 -17.98 -17.10 -20.86
N LYS A 147 -19.06 -16.87 -20.10
CA LYS A 147 -19.63 -17.85 -19.16
C LYS A 147 -20.40 -18.98 -19.90
N LEU A 148 -19.77 -19.56 -20.93
CA LEU A 148 -20.25 -20.73 -21.63
C LEU A 148 -19.69 -21.98 -20.92
N SER A 149 -20.24 -23.15 -21.26
CA SER A 149 -19.78 -24.42 -20.70
C SER A 149 -18.31 -24.76 -20.98
N ASP A 150 -17.66 -24.03 -21.88
CA ASP A 150 -16.24 -24.09 -22.17
C ASP A 150 -15.62 -22.71 -21.93
N SER A 151 -14.82 -22.58 -20.84
CA SER A 151 -14.17 -21.35 -20.38
C SER A 151 -13.05 -20.81 -21.31
N LYS A 152 -12.87 -21.41 -22.47
CA LYS A 152 -11.80 -21.06 -23.43
C LYS A 152 -12.16 -19.88 -24.34
N PHE A 153 -13.44 -19.60 -24.52
CA PHE A 153 -13.90 -18.49 -25.34
C PHE A 153 -13.96 -17.20 -24.54
N HIS A 154 -13.50 -16.11 -25.16
CA HIS A 154 -13.49 -14.77 -24.59
C HIS A 154 -14.18 -13.78 -25.52
N ALA A 155 -14.80 -12.76 -24.95
CA ALA A 155 -15.24 -11.58 -25.68
C ALA A 155 -14.13 -10.54 -25.66
N ILE A 156 -13.85 -9.95 -26.82
CA ILE A 156 -13.04 -8.73 -26.96
C ILE A 156 -13.94 -7.62 -27.43
N TYR A 157 -13.84 -6.45 -26.78
CA TYR A 157 -14.67 -5.29 -27.07
C TYR A 157 -13.92 -3.99 -26.71
N LYS A 158 -14.38 -2.86 -27.24
CA LYS A 158 -13.92 -1.53 -26.82
C LYS A 158 -14.84 -0.95 -25.77
N ASP A 159 -14.36 0.04 -25.02
CA ASP A 159 -15.11 0.69 -23.95
C ASP A 159 -16.41 1.33 -24.44
N GLU A 160 -16.39 1.99 -25.60
CA GLU A 160 -17.54 2.59 -26.27
C GLU A 160 -18.71 1.62 -26.52
N ASN A 161 -18.46 0.30 -26.45
CA ASN A 161 -19.46 -0.74 -26.68
C ASN A 161 -20.16 -1.20 -25.39
N VAL A 162 -19.83 -0.61 -24.23
CA VAL A 162 -20.49 -0.90 -22.95
C VAL A 162 -21.64 0.08 -22.75
N GLU A 163 -22.84 -0.45 -22.46
CA GLU A 163 -24.00 0.44 -22.15
C GLU A 163 -23.74 1.24 -20.88
N GLU A 164 -23.85 2.58 -20.99
CA GLU A 164 -23.63 3.52 -19.87
C GLU A 164 -24.74 3.45 -18.82
N GLU A 165 -24.35 3.43 -17.55
CA GLU A 165 -25.25 3.73 -16.43
C GLU A 165 -25.39 5.27 -16.33
N LYS A 166 -26.62 5.78 -16.36
CA LYS A 166 -26.94 7.21 -16.46
C LYS A 166 -26.57 7.97 -15.20
N GLU A 167 -25.74 8.96 -15.33
CA GLU A 167 -25.42 10.16 -14.54
C GLU A 167 -23.92 10.31 -14.27
N THR A 168 -23.32 11.44 -14.70
CA THR A 168 -21.89 11.73 -14.49
C THR A 168 -21.66 12.28 -13.08
N PRO A 169 -20.95 11.57 -12.21
CA PRO A 169 -20.59 12.06 -10.90
C PRO A 169 -19.39 13.02 -10.92
N ASN A 170 -19.27 13.85 -9.88
CA ASN A 170 -18.16 14.78 -9.69
C ASN A 170 -17.28 14.37 -8.51
N CYS A 171 -16.01 14.79 -8.51
CA CYS A 171 -15.10 14.62 -7.38
C CYS A 171 -15.02 15.89 -6.53
N GLY A 172 -14.93 15.75 -5.20
CA GLY A 172 -14.72 16.86 -4.27
C GLY A 172 -13.27 17.00 -3.85
N ILE A 173 -12.82 18.23 -3.52
CA ILE A 173 -11.52 18.50 -2.90
C ILE A 173 -11.72 19.08 -1.52
N THR A 174 -11.04 18.55 -0.51
CA THR A 174 -10.82 19.26 0.76
C THR A 174 -9.44 19.89 0.71
N GLN A 175 -9.38 21.21 0.55
CA GLN A 175 -8.12 21.94 0.69
C GLN A 175 -7.74 21.94 2.17
N THR A 176 -6.62 21.33 2.52
CA THR A 176 -5.89 21.73 3.71
C THR A 176 -5.39 23.15 3.46
N THR A 177 -5.99 24.11 4.16
CA THR A 177 -5.65 25.53 4.07
C THR A 177 -4.21 25.74 4.51
N SER A 178 -3.30 25.70 3.58
CA SER A 178 -2.07 26.46 3.62
C SER A 178 -1.87 27.13 2.27
N GLU A 179 -2.78 28.05 1.91
CA GLU A 179 -2.47 29.08 0.96
C GLU A 179 -1.40 29.99 1.60
N SER A 180 -0.16 29.65 1.36
CA SER A 180 0.90 30.65 1.33
C SER A 180 1.39 30.71 -0.11
N ASP A 181 0.85 31.65 -0.87
CA ASP A 181 1.51 32.25 -2.01
C ASP A 181 2.82 32.89 -1.54
N GLU A 182 3.82 32.08 -1.20
CA GLU A 182 5.18 32.54 -1.06
C GLU A 182 5.94 32.32 -2.36
N PRO A 183 6.64 33.34 -2.86
CA PRO A 183 7.34 33.28 -4.14
C PRO A 183 8.42 32.20 -4.16
N ILE A 184 8.63 31.67 -5.34
CA ILE A 184 9.58 30.62 -5.77
C ILE A 184 11.04 30.80 -5.30
N GLU A 185 11.38 31.88 -4.62
CA GLU A 185 12.77 32.22 -4.22
C GLU A 185 13.37 31.37 -3.09
N LYS A 186 12.57 30.62 -2.32
CA LYS A 186 13.12 29.77 -1.22
C LYS A 186 13.62 28.40 -1.67
N ILE A 187 13.32 27.95 -2.88
CA ILE A 187 13.74 26.63 -3.38
C ILE A 187 15.21 26.63 -3.83
N SER A 188 15.78 27.79 -4.12
CA SER A 188 17.12 27.91 -4.73
C SER A 188 18.31 27.81 -3.76
N GLN A 189 18.10 27.61 -2.46
CA GLN A 189 19.21 27.70 -1.50
C GLN A 189 19.72 26.37 -0.93
N LEU A 190 19.16 25.20 -1.26
CA LEU A 190 19.51 23.99 -0.50
C LEU A 190 19.86 22.71 -1.29
N THR A 191 19.76 22.64 -2.62
CA THR A 191 20.20 21.41 -3.31
C THR A 191 20.68 21.64 -4.75
N ASN A 192 21.77 20.96 -5.10
CA ASN A 192 22.31 20.88 -6.45
C ASN A 192 21.23 20.33 -7.42
N ILE A 193 21.11 20.86 -8.63
CA ILE A 193 20.14 20.40 -9.66
C ILE A 193 20.21 18.87 -9.85
N SER A 194 21.42 18.28 -9.77
CA SER A 194 21.65 16.84 -9.85
C SER A 194 20.96 16.03 -8.72
N GLU A 195 20.89 16.58 -7.52
CA GLU A 195 20.24 15.89 -6.38
C GLU A 195 18.72 15.90 -6.48
N GLN A 196 18.12 16.95 -7.02
CA GLN A 196 16.69 17.02 -7.30
C GLN A 196 16.27 16.01 -8.37
N GLU A 197 17.02 15.97 -9.48
CA GLU A 197 16.80 14.99 -10.55
C GLU A 197 16.95 13.55 -10.04
N ARG A 198 17.97 13.31 -9.20
CA ARG A 198 18.20 12.02 -8.55
C ARG A 198 17.00 11.60 -7.71
N TYR A 199 16.50 12.47 -6.82
CA TYR A 199 15.34 12.18 -5.99
C TYR A 199 14.08 11.86 -6.81
N LEU A 200 13.85 12.55 -7.93
CA LEU A 200 12.72 12.26 -8.81
C LEU A 200 12.85 10.91 -9.54
N LYS A 201 14.07 10.51 -9.87
CA LYS A 201 14.34 9.25 -10.59
C LYS A 201 14.30 8.00 -9.69
N VAL A 202 14.52 8.16 -8.37
CA VAL A 202 14.42 7.04 -7.43
C VAL A 202 13.00 6.47 -7.46
N LYS A 203 12.89 5.13 -7.58
CA LYS A 203 11.61 4.41 -7.52
C LYS A 203 10.99 4.62 -6.15
N LYS A 204 9.71 4.90 -6.13
CA LYS A 204 8.93 5.17 -4.92
C LYS A 204 7.91 4.08 -4.71
N TYR A 205 7.58 3.84 -3.45
CA TYR A 205 6.69 2.77 -3.03
C TYR A 205 5.54 3.34 -2.20
N ILE A 206 4.37 2.76 -2.34
CA ILE A 206 3.21 3.07 -1.50
C ILE A 206 2.70 1.76 -0.91
N GLU A 207 2.79 1.66 0.40
CA GLU A 207 2.16 0.60 1.18
C GLU A 207 0.68 0.95 1.36
N LEU A 208 -0.15 0.41 0.45
CA LEU A 208 -1.59 0.70 0.41
C LEU A 208 -2.39 -0.29 1.26
N TYR A 209 -3.26 0.24 2.11
CA TYR A 209 -4.26 -0.52 2.87
C TYR A 209 -5.67 -0.22 2.34
N VAL A 210 -6.43 -1.26 2.03
CA VAL A 210 -7.80 -1.11 1.50
C VAL A 210 -8.81 -1.59 2.52
N VAL A 211 -9.83 -0.78 2.76
CA VAL A 211 -10.97 -1.09 3.63
C VAL A 211 -12.24 -1.13 2.79
N VAL A 212 -13.06 -2.13 3.01
CA VAL A 212 -14.36 -2.31 2.36
C VAL A 212 -15.46 -2.25 3.42
N ASP A 213 -16.42 -1.36 3.24
CA ASP A 213 -17.52 -1.15 4.19
C ASP A 213 -18.54 -2.29 4.21
N ASN A 214 -19.41 -2.27 5.20
CA ASN A 214 -20.45 -3.28 5.38
C ASN A 214 -21.52 -3.22 4.28
N LYS A 215 -21.80 -2.04 3.72
CA LYS A 215 -22.77 -1.87 2.64
C LYS A 215 -22.28 -2.56 1.36
N MET A 216 -21.03 -2.31 0.98
CA MET A 216 -20.40 -2.98 -0.17
C MET A 216 -20.33 -4.50 0.06
N TYR A 217 -19.94 -4.94 1.25
CA TYR A 217 -19.92 -6.36 1.59
C TYR A 217 -21.28 -7.04 1.38
N LYS A 218 -22.37 -6.42 1.84
CA LYS A 218 -23.73 -6.93 1.66
C LYS A 218 -24.17 -6.93 0.21
N ASN A 219 -23.83 -5.89 -0.54
CA ASN A 219 -24.20 -5.77 -1.96
C ASN A 219 -23.44 -6.77 -2.86
N TYR A 220 -22.34 -7.34 -2.36
CA TYR A 220 -21.64 -8.49 -2.96
C TYR A 220 -22.15 -9.84 -2.42
N ASP A 221 -23.41 -9.91 -1.95
CA ASP A 221 -24.03 -11.12 -1.37
C ASP A 221 -23.20 -11.74 -0.23
N SER A 222 -22.50 -10.90 0.52
CA SER A 222 -21.57 -11.32 1.58
C SER A 222 -20.43 -12.25 1.09
N ASN A 223 -20.11 -12.18 -0.20
CA ASN A 223 -19.09 -12.97 -0.85
C ASN A 223 -17.71 -12.29 -0.77
N ARG A 224 -16.95 -12.61 0.28
CA ARG A 224 -15.59 -12.08 0.50
C ARG A 224 -14.64 -12.42 -0.66
N HIS A 225 -14.81 -13.58 -1.29
CA HIS A 225 -13.94 -13.98 -2.39
C HIS A 225 -14.13 -13.09 -3.64
N ALA A 226 -15.37 -12.73 -3.95
CA ALA A 226 -15.67 -11.81 -5.04
C ALA A 226 -15.10 -10.41 -4.77
N ILE A 227 -15.23 -9.91 -3.54
CA ILE A 227 -14.65 -8.62 -3.12
C ILE A 227 -13.12 -8.65 -3.23
N LYS A 228 -12.46 -9.67 -2.70
CA LYS A 228 -11.00 -9.81 -2.79
C LYS A 228 -10.52 -9.78 -4.23
N ARG A 229 -11.13 -10.59 -5.09
CA ARG A 229 -10.79 -10.62 -6.52
C ARG A 229 -10.95 -9.24 -7.15
N LYS A 230 -12.05 -8.55 -6.85
CA LYS A 230 -12.31 -7.20 -7.34
C LYS A 230 -11.23 -6.21 -6.91
N VAL A 231 -10.87 -6.21 -5.63
CA VAL A 231 -9.80 -5.34 -5.10
C VAL A 231 -8.46 -5.67 -5.75
N TYR A 232 -8.08 -6.93 -5.87
CA TYR A 232 -6.80 -7.32 -6.46
C TYR A 232 -6.68 -6.92 -7.93
N GLU A 233 -7.74 -7.15 -8.72
CA GLU A 233 -7.83 -6.67 -10.11
C GLU A 233 -7.66 -5.15 -10.18
N THR A 234 -8.30 -4.42 -9.26
CA THR A 234 -8.22 -2.95 -9.18
C THR A 234 -6.81 -2.47 -8.85
N ILE A 235 -6.14 -3.07 -7.86
CA ILE A 235 -4.76 -2.68 -7.49
C ILE A 235 -3.77 -3.03 -8.61
N ASN A 236 -4.00 -4.12 -9.34
CA ASN A 236 -3.19 -4.45 -10.51
C ASN A 236 -3.29 -3.37 -11.61
N LEU A 237 -4.48 -2.80 -11.83
CA LEU A 237 -4.70 -1.65 -12.70
C LEU A 237 -4.04 -0.38 -12.15
N LEU A 238 -4.22 -0.12 -10.87
CA LEU A 238 -3.66 1.06 -10.18
C LEU A 238 -2.13 1.11 -10.32
N ASN A 239 -1.46 -0.02 -10.16
CA ASN A 239 -0.02 -0.14 -10.36
C ASN A 239 0.41 0.30 -11.77
N MET A 240 -0.37 -0.06 -12.80
CA MET A 240 -0.08 0.34 -14.17
C MET A 240 -0.21 1.85 -14.35
N MET A 241 -1.25 2.47 -13.78
CA MET A 241 -1.50 3.91 -13.87
C MET A 241 -0.39 4.74 -13.23
N TYR A 242 0.24 4.24 -12.16
CA TYR A 242 1.28 4.94 -11.41
C TYR A 242 2.72 4.66 -11.88
N ARG A 243 2.92 3.67 -12.75
CA ARG A 243 4.26 3.39 -13.34
C ARG A 243 4.90 4.60 -14.01
N PRO A 244 4.18 5.40 -14.83
CA PRO A 244 4.77 6.58 -15.47
C PRO A 244 5.26 7.64 -14.47
N LEU A 245 4.73 7.66 -13.25
CA LEU A 245 5.17 8.51 -12.14
C LEU A 245 6.31 7.90 -11.32
N ASN A 246 6.81 6.73 -11.73
CA ASN A 246 7.85 5.96 -11.02
C ASN A 246 7.42 5.49 -9.63
N PHE A 247 6.13 5.17 -9.46
CA PHE A 247 5.58 4.58 -8.25
C PHE A 247 5.22 3.12 -8.42
N LEU A 248 5.38 2.42 -7.33
CA LEU A 248 4.92 1.06 -7.14
C LEU A 248 3.98 1.01 -5.94
N ILE A 249 2.80 0.44 -6.15
CA ILE A 249 1.78 0.34 -5.12
C ILE A 249 1.65 -1.12 -4.69
N ALA A 250 2.05 -1.41 -3.46
CA ALA A 250 1.93 -2.73 -2.87
C ALA A 250 0.71 -2.78 -1.93
N LEU A 251 -0.19 -3.73 -2.16
CA LEU A 251 -1.28 -3.99 -1.24
C LEU A 251 -0.73 -4.71 -0.01
N ILE A 252 -0.78 -4.05 1.15
CA ILE A 252 -0.27 -4.60 2.41
C ILE A 252 -1.36 -5.15 3.32
N GLY A 253 -2.61 -4.79 3.06
CA GLY A 253 -3.76 -5.30 3.81
C GLY A 253 -5.09 -5.00 3.16
N LEU A 254 -6.02 -5.90 3.38
CA LEU A 254 -7.42 -5.75 2.99
C LEU A 254 -8.31 -6.07 4.18
N GLU A 255 -9.08 -5.08 4.63
CA GLU A 255 -10.03 -5.24 5.73
C GLU A 255 -11.47 -5.14 5.21
N ILE A 256 -12.27 -6.16 5.45
CA ILE A 256 -13.69 -6.19 5.08
C ILE A 256 -14.53 -6.12 6.35
N TRP A 257 -15.26 -5.03 6.51
CA TRP A 257 -16.17 -4.85 7.66
C TRP A 257 -17.43 -5.70 7.49
N SER A 258 -17.25 -7.01 7.64
CA SER A 258 -18.26 -8.02 7.28
C SER A 258 -19.47 -8.08 8.22
N ASN A 259 -19.33 -7.63 9.47
CA ASN A 259 -20.43 -7.60 10.43
C ASN A 259 -21.10 -6.21 10.53
N ARG A 260 -20.31 -5.15 10.69
CA ARG A 260 -20.72 -3.75 10.76
C ARG A 260 -19.54 -2.85 10.45
N ASP A 261 -19.82 -1.60 10.10
CA ASP A 261 -18.79 -0.59 9.93
C ASP A 261 -18.11 -0.27 11.26
N LYS A 262 -16.82 0.07 11.20
CA LYS A 262 -16.01 0.41 12.37
C LYS A 262 -16.00 1.92 12.63
N ILE A 263 -16.50 2.68 11.69
CA ILE A 263 -16.77 4.11 11.81
C ILE A 263 -18.22 4.38 11.38
N ASN A 264 -18.72 5.56 11.67
CA ASN A 264 -19.97 6.03 11.08
C ASN A 264 -19.68 6.56 9.68
N ILE A 265 -20.29 5.95 8.65
CA ILE A 265 -20.18 6.39 7.26
C ILE A 265 -21.40 7.25 6.96
N GLU A 266 -21.15 8.54 6.80
CA GLU A 266 -22.19 9.56 6.55
C GLU A 266 -22.28 9.87 5.05
N PRO A 267 -23.45 10.23 4.52
CA PRO A 267 -23.58 10.75 3.17
C PRO A 267 -22.77 12.02 2.92
N GLU A 268 -22.46 12.79 3.95
CA GLU A 268 -21.51 13.89 3.87
C GLU A 268 -20.08 13.36 3.82
N VAL A 269 -19.50 13.33 2.64
CA VAL A 269 -18.21 12.68 2.37
C VAL A 269 -17.07 13.21 3.23
N ALA A 270 -17.04 14.52 3.53
CA ALA A 270 -16.00 15.14 4.36
C ALA A 270 -16.02 14.63 5.81
N VAL A 271 -17.22 14.33 6.35
CA VAL A 271 -17.39 13.75 7.69
C VAL A 271 -16.86 12.32 7.71
N THR A 272 -17.17 11.55 6.68
CA THR A 272 -16.69 10.18 6.52
C THR A 272 -15.16 10.14 6.34
N LEU A 273 -14.58 11.01 5.51
CA LEU A 273 -13.13 11.10 5.31
C LEU A 273 -12.41 11.39 6.63
N LYS A 274 -12.88 12.38 7.39
CA LYS A 274 -12.31 12.72 8.70
C LYS A 274 -12.40 11.57 9.69
N SER A 275 -13.55 10.89 9.75
CA SER A 275 -13.76 9.74 10.64
C SER A 275 -12.85 8.58 10.26
N PHE A 276 -12.64 8.34 8.97
CA PHE A 276 -11.75 7.31 8.46
C PHE A 276 -10.28 7.62 8.73
N GLY A 277 -9.85 8.87 8.56
CA GLY A 277 -8.52 9.32 8.92
C GLY A 277 -8.22 9.11 10.40
N LYS A 278 -9.16 9.49 11.27
CA LYS A 278 -9.03 9.27 12.71
C LYS A 278 -8.95 7.79 13.07
N TRP A 279 -9.77 6.95 12.45
CA TRP A 279 -9.70 5.49 12.63
C TRP A 279 -8.36 4.92 12.14
N ARG A 280 -7.84 5.39 10.99
CA ARG A 280 -6.51 4.97 10.51
C ARG A 280 -5.43 5.30 11.53
N GLU A 281 -5.38 6.54 12.00
CA GLU A 281 -4.39 7.01 12.97
C GLU A 281 -4.45 6.21 14.29
N THR A 282 -5.66 6.02 14.84
CA THR A 282 -5.82 5.49 16.20
C THR A 282 -5.96 3.97 16.27
N VAL A 283 -6.46 3.34 15.22
CA VAL A 283 -6.76 1.90 15.21
C VAL A 283 -5.90 1.15 14.23
N LEU A 284 -5.78 1.62 12.98
CA LEU A 284 -5.07 0.87 11.94
C LEU A 284 -3.55 0.98 12.08
N LEU A 285 -2.99 2.18 12.16
CA LEU A 285 -1.53 2.37 12.23
C LEU A 285 -0.85 1.65 13.40
N PRO A 286 -1.44 1.57 14.61
CA PRO A 286 -0.89 0.77 15.69
C PRO A 286 -0.85 -0.74 15.43
N ARG A 287 -1.72 -1.25 14.52
CA ARG A 287 -1.79 -2.68 14.16
C ARG A 287 -0.94 -3.00 12.91
N LYS A 288 -1.02 -2.15 11.90
CA LYS A 288 -0.40 -2.36 10.61
C LYS A 288 0.09 -1.04 10.04
N ARG A 289 1.41 -0.89 9.92
CA ARG A 289 2.01 0.25 9.24
C ARG A 289 1.50 0.29 7.79
N ASN A 290 1.21 1.48 7.30
CA ASN A 290 0.83 1.75 5.91
C ASN A 290 1.10 3.21 5.57
N ASP A 291 1.36 3.49 4.29
CA ASP A 291 1.59 4.87 3.82
C ASP A 291 0.27 5.57 3.48
N ASN A 292 -0.69 4.80 2.98
CA ASN A 292 -2.00 5.30 2.58
C ASN A 292 -3.10 4.26 2.87
N ALA A 293 -4.29 4.72 3.23
CA ALA A 293 -5.46 3.86 3.35
C ALA A 293 -6.63 4.39 2.54
N GLN A 294 -7.36 3.50 1.85
CA GLN A 294 -8.54 3.86 1.08
C GLN A 294 -9.77 3.07 1.54
N LEU A 295 -10.85 3.79 1.82
CA LEU A 295 -12.16 3.24 2.15
C LEU A 295 -13.03 3.17 0.91
N LEU A 296 -13.45 1.97 0.55
CA LEU A 296 -14.39 1.70 -0.52
C LEU A 296 -15.77 1.45 0.07
N THR A 297 -16.73 2.26 -0.33
CA THR A 297 -18.11 2.18 0.14
C THR A 297 -19.09 2.06 -1.03
N GLN A 298 -20.27 1.53 -0.77
CA GLN A 298 -21.45 1.66 -1.65
C GLN A 298 -22.59 2.45 -0.96
N ILE A 299 -22.24 3.30 0.00
CA ILE A 299 -23.13 4.34 0.50
C ILE A 299 -23.02 5.51 -0.47
N GLU A 300 -24.16 5.97 -0.97
CA GLU A 300 -24.26 7.13 -1.85
C GLU A 300 -23.93 8.39 -1.07
N PHE A 301 -22.97 9.16 -1.57
CA PHE A 301 -22.61 10.45 -0.98
C PHE A 301 -23.56 11.57 -1.43
N SER A 302 -23.68 12.62 -0.63
CA SER A 302 -24.52 13.75 -0.93
C SER A 302 -24.04 14.54 -2.16
N GLY A 303 -24.93 14.90 -3.04
CA GLY A 303 -24.64 15.64 -4.26
C GLY A 303 -24.13 14.75 -5.38
N THR A 304 -23.10 15.21 -6.09
CA THR A 304 -22.49 14.49 -7.22
C THR A 304 -21.09 13.95 -6.88
N THR A 305 -20.64 14.11 -5.64
CA THR A 305 -19.30 13.72 -5.20
C THR A 305 -19.25 12.22 -4.96
N VAL A 306 -18.30 11.52 -5.59
CA VAL A 306 -18.09 10.07 -5.44
C VAL A 306 -16.81 9.73 -4.70
N GLY A 307 -15.94 10.69 -4.43
CA GLY A 307 -14.70 10.48 -3.69
C GLY A 307 -14.18 11.76 -3.06
N LEU A 308 -13.29 11.61 -2.10
CA LEU A 308 -12.62 12.71 -1.43
C LEU A 308 -11.32 12.25 -0.80
N ALA A 309 -10.28 13.07 -0.96
CA ALA A 309 -8.99 12.90 -0.31
C ALA A 309 -8.39 14.26 0.10
N TYR A 310 -7.41 14.23 0.99
CA TYR A 310 -6.62 15.42 1.33
C TYR A 310 -5.48 15.60 0.33
N VAL A 311 -5.24 16.85 -0.12
CA VAL A 311 -4.18 17.15 -1.08
C VAL A 311 -2.82 17.24 -0.39
N GLY A 312 -1.81 16.51 -0.90
CA GLY A 312 -0.43 16.58 -0.41
C GLY A 312 -0.24 15.98 0.98
N SER A 313 -1.01 15.00 1.35
CA SER A 313 -1.08 14.45 2.69
C SER A 313 -0.36 13.11 2.86
N ILE A 314 0.29 12.59 1.80
CA ILE A 314 1.01 11.32 1.90
C ILE A 314 2.00 11.33 3.08
N CYS A 315 2.11 10.25 3.82
CA CYS A 315 2.84 10.10 5.08
C CYS A 315 2.18 10.74 6.32
N SER A 316 1.11 11.52 6.19
CA SER A 316 0.37 12.02 7.36
C SER A 316 -0.37 10.87 8.05
N PRO A 317 -0.29 10.70 9.38
CA PRO A 317 -1.01 9.63 10.09
C PRO A 317 -2.52 9.71 9.93
N GLU A 318 -3.12 10.88 10.03
CA GLU A 318 -4.57 11.11 9.95
C GLU A 318 -5.04 11.38 8.51
N GLU A 319 -4.27 12.13 7.72
CA GLU A 319 -4.74 12.68 6.45
C GLU A 319 -4.35 11.88 5.21
N SER A 320 -3.39 10.91 5.31
CA SER A 320 -3.06 10.05 4.16
C SER A 320 -4.13 8.97 3.96
N VAL A 321 -5.32 9.42 3.67
CA VAL A 321 -6.52 8.61 3.45
C VAL A 321 -7.33 9.14 2.29
N ALA A 322 -8.16 8.24 1.75
CA ALA A 322 -9.20 8.57 0.77
C ALA A 322 -10.46 7.76 1.05
N VAL A 323 -11.61 8.30 0.68
CA VAL A 323 -12.87 7.59 0.66
C VAL A 323 -13.45 7.65 -0.75
N MET A 324 -14.00 6.53 -1.23
CA MET A 324 -14.55 6.43 -2.57
C MET A 324 -15.83 5.61 -2.58
N GLU A 325 -16.86 6.15 -3.23
CA GLU A 325 -18.09 5.44 -3.57
C GLU A 325 -17.85 4.54 -4.78
N VAL A 326 -18.13 3.24 -4.64
CA VAL A 326 -18.05 2.27 -5.73
C VAL A 326 -19.41 2.22 -6.42
N TYR A 327 -19.63 3.16 -7.34
CA TYR A 327 -20.88 3.32 -8.09
C TYR A 327 -20.98 2.44 -9.34
N SER A 328 -19.86 1.88 -9.82
CA SER A 328 -19.82 1.01 -11.00
C SER A 328 -19.29 -0.39 -10.68
N ARG A 329 -19.81 -1.37 -11.41
CA ARG A 329 -19.29 -2.76 -11.37
C ARG A 329 -17.99 -2.94 -12.15
N ARG A 330 -17.60 -1.98 -12.96
CA ARG A 330 -16.41 -2.02 -13.81
C ARG A 330 -15.15 -1.80 -12.98
N THR A 331 -14.19 -2.72 -13.08
CA THR A 331 -12.94 -2.67 -12.30
C THR A 331 -12.06 -1.48 -12.67
N ASN A 332 -12.04 -1.11 -13.96
CA ASN A 332 -11.28 0.02 -14.49
C ASN A 332 -11.80 1.37 -13.96
N ILE A 333 -13.11 1.54 -13.81
CA ILE A 333 -13.72 2.76 -13.21
C ILE A 333 -13.34 2.88 -11.74
N MET A 334 -13.42 1.76 -10.99
CA MET A 334 -12.98 1.73 -9.60
C MET A 334 -11.48 2.04 -9.48
N ALA A 335 -10.64 1.52 -10.39
CA ALA A 335 -9.22 1.83 -10.41
C ALA A 335 -8.93 3.30 -10.73
N SER A 336 -9.67 3.90 -11.68
CA SER A 336 -9.55 5.33 -12.02
C SER A 336 -9.89 6.22 -10.83
N GLY A 337 -10.98 5.91 -10.11
CA GLY A 337 -11.36 6.65 -8.88
C GLY A 337 -10.31 6.52 -7.78
N MET A 338 -9.84 5.30 -7.51
CA MET A 338 -8.76 5.09 -6.53
C MET A 338 -7.47 5.81 -6.93
N ALA A 339 -7.13 5.84 -8.23
CA ALA A 339 -5.97 6.56 -8.74
C ALA A 339 -6.11 8.07 -8.56
N HIS A 340 -7.29 8.61 -8.81
CA HIS A 340 -7.61 10.01 -8.64
C HIS A 340 -7.43 10.46 -7.18
N GLU A 341 -8.05 9.77 -6.24
CA GLU A 341 -7.96 10.10 -4.81
C GLU A 341 -6.54 9.96 -4.26
N LEU A 342 -5.80 8.92 -4.69
CA LEU A 342 -4.40 8.77 -4.33
C LEU A 342 -3.54 9.90 -4.94
N GLY A 343 -3.88 10.37 -6.14
CA GLY A 343 -3.25 11.53 -6.78
C GLY A 343 -3.34 12.78 -5.91
N HIS A 344 -4.49 13.02 -5.28
CA HIS A 344 -4.64 14.10 -4.31
C HIS A 344 -3.70 13.94 -3.12
N ASN A 345 -3.65 12.76 -2.50
CA ASN A 345 -2.71 12.53 -1.38
C ASN A 345 -1.24 12.76 -1.81
N LEU A 346 -0.90 12.54 -3.08
CA LEU A 346 0.41 12.79 -3.67
C LEU A 346 0.62 14.22 -4.18
N GLY A 347 -0.23 15.16 -3.77
CA GLY A 347 -0.08 16.59 -4.01
C GLY A 347 -0.56 17.07 -5.37
N ILE A 348 -1.39 16.30 -6.07
CA ILE A 348 -1.94 16.66 -7.38
C ILE A 348 -3.35 17.24 -7.18
N THR A 349 -3.62 18.38 -7.77
CA THR A 349 -4.95 19.00 -7.82
C THR A 349 -5.68 18.62 -9.11
N HIS A 350 -6.92 19.08 -9.28
CA HIS A 350 -7.66 18.80 -10.51
C HIS A 350 -7.03 19.45 -11.73
N ASP A 351 -7.07 18.75 -12.85
CA ASP A 351 -6.65 19.26 -14.14
C ASP A 351 -7.54 20.43 -14.59
N HIS A 352 -6.92 21.45 -15.15
CA HIS A 352 -7.61 22.56 -15.82
C HIS A 352 -7.66 22.38 -17.33
N ALA A 353 -8.43 23.19 -18.03
CA ALA A 353 -8.74 23.02 -19.46
C ALA A 353 -7.53 22.97 -20.42
N SER A 354 -6.34 23.41 -19.98
CA SER A 354 -5.12 23.33 -20.80
C SER A 354 -4.26 22.08 -20.50
N CYS A 355 -4.63 21.28 -19.51
CA CYS A 355 -3.98 20.02 -19.19
C CYS A 355 -4.42 18.95 -20.19
N ASN A 356 -3.50 18.15 -20.68
CA ASN A 356 -3.82 17.08 -21.62
C ASN A 356 -3.04 15.80 -21.33
N CYS A 357 -3.61 14.70 -21.75
CA CYS A 357 -3.02 13.37 -21.85
C CYS A 357 -3.35 12.80 -23.24
N ASN A 358 -3.04 11.55 -23.52
CA ASN A 358 -3.39 10.93 -24.82
C ASN A 358 -4.85 10.41 -24.86
N ALA A 359 -5.65 10.70 -23.84
CA ALA A 359 -7.07 10.37 -23.75
C ALA A 359 -7.93 11.64 -23.70
N GLU A 360 -9.22 11.52 -23.89
CA GLU A 360 -10.16 12.65 -23.84
C GLU A 360 -10.23 13.27 -22.43
N LEU A 361 -10.18 12.43 -21.40
CA LEU A 361 -10.11 12.83 -19.98
C LEU A 361 -8.91 12.15 -19.31
N CYS A 362 -8.25 12.89 -18.42
CA CYS A 362 -7.11 12.41 -17.65
C CYS A 362 -7.54 12.02 -16.23
N ILE A 363 -6.71 11.24 -15.50
CA ILE A 363 -7.03 10.74 -14.16
C ILE A 363 -7.45 11.86 -13.20
N MET A 364 -6.81 13.03 -13.24
CA MET A 364 -7.11 14.14 -12.34
C MET A 364 -8.19 15.09 -12.88
N SER A 365 -9.00 14.65 -13.84
CA SER A 365 -10.19 15.41 -14.25
C SER A 365 -11.14 15.60 -13.08
N ALA A 366 -11.68 16.82 -12.90
CA ALA A 366 -12.71 17.10 -11.90
C ALA A 366 -14.03 16.37 -12.17
N ILE A 367 -14.23 15.92 -13.39
CA ILE A 367 -15.40 15.15 -13.82
C ILE A 367 -15.00 13.70 -13.92
N ILE A 368 -15.64 12.85 -13.14
CA ILE A 368 -15.43 11.41 -13.26
C ILE A 368 -16.30 10.91 -14.41
N SER A 369 -15.66 10.30 -15.39
CA SER A 369 -16.30 9.67 -16.54
C SER A 369 -16.64 8.22 -16.22
N PHE A 370 -17.64 7.67 -16.91
CA PHE A 370 -17.81 6.22 -17.03
C PHE A 370 -16.79 5.59 -17.98
N GLU A 371 -16.02 6.40 -18.70
CA GLU A 371 -14.86 5.93 -19.41
C GLU A 371 -13.67 5.75 -18.46
N PRO A 372 -12.89 4.69 -18.63
CA PRO A 372 -11.75 4.41 -17.75
C PRO A 372 -10.62 5.41 -17.99
N LEU A 373 -10.32 6.21 -16.98
CA LEU A 373 -9.20 7.14 -17.00
C LEU A 373 -7.93 6.38 -16.64
N SER A 374 -6.95 6.38 -17.51
CA SER A 374 -5.73 5.56 -17.35
C SER A 374 -4.42 6.34 -17.34
N GLU A 375 -4.44 7.63 -17.70
CA GLU A 375 -3.25 8.44 -17.87
C GLU A 375 -3.32 9.74 -17.06
N PHE A 376 -2.22 10.11 -16.42
CA PHE A 376 -2.05 11.42 -15.81
C PHE A 376 -1.73 12.47 -16.87
N SER A 377 -2.24 13.67 -16.69
CA SER A 377 -1.95 14.80 -17.58
C SER A 377 -0.52 15.30 -17.39
N SER A 378 -0.05 16.09 -18.36
CA SER A 378 1.23 16.80 -18.25
C SER A 378 1.26 17.76 -17.05
N CYS A 379 0.12 18.35 -16.68
CA CYS A 379 -0.01 19.22 -15.50
C CYS A 379 0.15 18.41 -14.22
N SER A 380 -0.59 17.30 -14.10
CA SER A 380 -0.53 16.38 -12.96
C SER A 380 0.89 15.88 -12.70
N ILE A 381 1.63 15.50 -13.76
CA ILE A 381 3.03 15.06 -13.64
C ILE A 381 3.92 16.18 -13.10
N GLN A 382 3.78 17.42 -13.60
CA GLN A 382 4.59 18.55 -13.16
C GLN A 382 4.24 18.98 -11.72
N GLU A 383 2.97 18.97 -11.35
CA GLU A 383 2.51 19.32 -10.01
C GLU A 383 3.01 18.30 -8.97
N HIS A 384 2.90 17.03 -9.30
CA HIS A 384 3.46 15.96 -8.49
C HIS A 384 4.97 16.08 -8.29
N GLN A 385 5.74 16.36 -9.34
CA GLN A 385 7.18 16.57 -9.24
C GLN A 385 7.53 17.77 -8.33
N ARG A 386 6.78 18.88 -8.44
CA ARG A 386 6.95 20.05 -7.54
C ARG A 386 6.66 19.69 -6.09
N TYR A 387 5.57 18.95 -5.84
CA TYR A 387 5.23 18.45 -4.52
C TYR A 387 6.35 17.58 -3.94
N LEU A 388 6.84 16.60 -4.69
CA LEU A 388 7.92 15.70 -4.27
C LEU A 388 9.20 16.47 -3.90
N LEU A 389 9.58 17.48 -4.68
CA LEU A 389 10.78 18.26 -4.44
C LEU A 389 10.63 19.20 -3.23
N ARG A 390 9.42 19.69 -2.99
CA ARG A 390 9.13 20.60 -1.87
C ARG A 390 9.01 19.85 -0.54
N GLU A 391 8.19 18.82 -0.48
CA GLU A 391 7.82 18.11 0.75
C GLU A 391 8.75 16.95 1.07
N ARG A 392 9.35 16.31 0.06
CA ARG A 392 10.24 15.15 0.19
C ARG A 392 9.70 14.08 1.15
N PRO A 393 8.48 13.56 0.93
CA PRO A 393 7.86 12.60 1.84
C PRO A 393 8.75 11.35 1.98
N GLN A 394 9.06 10.98 3.23
CA GLN A 394 10.02 9.90 3.50
C GLN A 394 9.37 8.51 3.48
N CYS A 395 8.07 8.38 3.79
CA CYS A 395 7.41 7.08 3.84
C CYS A 395 7.41 6.35 2.50
N ILE A 396 7.37 7.10 1.37
CA ILE A 396 7.36 6.53 0.02
C ILE A 396 8.73 6.04 -0.48
N LEU A 397 9.79 6.22 0.29
CA LEU A 397 11.13 5.73 -0.02
C LEU A 397 11.40 4.35 0.58
N ASN A 398 10.53 3.89 1.48
CA ASN A 398 10.63 2.58 2.08
C ASN A 398 10.14 1.53 1.09
N ARG A 399 11.00 0.60 0.71
CA ARG A 399 10.60 -0.56 -0.09
C ARG A 399 9.73 -1.48 0.78
N PRO A 400 8.53 -1.90 0.32
CA PRO A 400 7.82 -3.00 0.96
C PRO A 400 8.74 -4.22 0.99
N LEU A 401 8.84 -4.89 2.15
CA LEU A 401 9.69 -6.06 2.33
C LEU A 401 9.33 -7.12 1.28
N SER A 402 10.15 -7.26 0.26
CA SER A 402 10.11 -8.37 -0.69
C SER A 402 11.50 -8.65 -1.23
N THR A 403 11.97 -9.86 -1.01
CA THR A 403 13.26 -10.34 -1.50
C THR A 403 13.23 -10.72 -2.98
N ASP A 404 12.07 -10.72 -3.65
CA ASP A 404 11.91 -11.29 -4.99
C ASP A 404 11.22 -10.36 -6.01
N ILE A 405 11.49 -9.05 -5.97
CA ILE A 405 11.06 -8.18 -7.07
C ILE A 405 12.06 -8.33 -8.22
N VAL A 406 11.74 -9.18 -9.16
CA VAL A 406 12.48 -9.32 -10.41
C VAL A 406 11.82 -8.44 -11.48
N THR A 407 12.04 -7.13 -11.40
CA THR A 407 12.17 -6.33 -12.61
C THR A 407 13.54 -6.65 -13.18
N PRO A 408 13.77 -6.65 -14.52
CA PRO A 408 15.13 -6.71 -15.02
C PRO A 408 15.94 -5.61 -14.31
N PRO A 409 17.08 -5.96 -13.71
CA PRO A 409 17.85 -5.04 -12.90
C PRO A 409 18.21 -3.81 -13.74
N VAL A 410 17.91 -2.64 -13.24
CA VAL A 410 18.22 -1.37 -13.90
C VAL A 410 19.39 -0.75 -13.17
N CYS A 411 20.58 -1.05 -13.62
CA CYS A 411 21.80 -0.48 -13.09
C CYS A 411 21.76 1.05 -13.10
N GLY A 412 22.06 1.66 -11.96
CA GLY A 412 22.07 3.11 -11.78
C GLY A 412 20.82 3.69 -11.11
N ASN A 413 19.96 2.86 -10.53
CA ASN A 413 18.73 3.29 -9.86
C ASN A 413 18.89 3.45 -8.33
N TYR A 414 20.11 3.30 -7.79
CA TYR A 414 20.48 3.31 -6.36
C TYR A 414 19.91 2.15 -5.53
N LEU A 415 19.44 1.08 -6.17
CA LEU A 415 18.96 -0.13 -5.51
C LEU A 415 19.79 -1.31 -6.03
N VAL A 416 20.45 -2.03 -5.16
CA VAL A 416 21.13 -3.28 -5.54
C VAL A 416 20.07 -4.33 -5.83
N GLU A 417 19.93 -4.68 -7.10
CA GLU A 417 18.93 -5.64 -7.59
C GLU A 417 19.56 -7.01 -7.87
N VAL A 418 18.70 -8.01 -8.14
CA VAL A 418 19.19 -9.37 -8.43
C VAL A 418 20.11 -9.36 -9.66
N GLY A 419 21.36 -9.78 -9.45
CA GLY A 419 22.39 -9.78 -10.48
C GLY A 419 23.35 -8.59 -10.41
N GLU A 420 23.12 -7.63 -9.54
CA GLU A 420 24.00 -6.53 -9.22
C GLU A 420 24.83 -6.86 -7.96
N GLU A 421 25.96 -6.23 -7.82
CA GLU A 421 26.84 -6.35 -6.65
C GLU A 421 26.93 -5.03 -5.88
N CYS A 422 26.55 -3.94 -6.53
CA CYS A 422 26.47 -2.60 -6.00
C CYS A 422 25.59 -1.74 -6.93
N ASP A 423 25.05 -0.65 -6.43
CA ASP A 423 24.44 0.40 -7.24
C ASP A 423 24.71 1.77 -6.63
N CYS A 424 25.60 2.53 -7.23
CA CYS A 424 25.97 3.88 -6.80
C CYS A 424 25.26 4.99 -7.61
N GLY A 425 24.23 4.62 -8.37
CA GLY A 425 23.50 5.51 -9.27
C GLY A 425 24.13 5.62 -10.66
N PHE A 426 23.60 6.55 -11.44
CA PHE A 426 24.07 6.76 -12.81
C PHE A 426 25.57 7.12 -12.87
N PRO A 427 26.28 6.78 -13.99
CA PRO A 427 27.70 7.05 -14.12
C PRO A 427 28.15 8.51 -13.87
N MET A 428 27.23 9.49 -14.06
CA MET A 428 27.51 10.90 -13.81
C MET A 428 27.36 11.28 -12.33
N ASP A 429 26.64 10.49 -11.54
CA ASP A 429 26.29 10.78 -10.14
C ASP A 429 27.06 9.90 -9.17
N CYS A 430 27.58 8.77 -9.62
CA CYS A 430 28.32 7.81 -8.80
C CYS A 430 29.65 8.38 -8.35
N GLN A 431 29.83 8.53 -7.05
CA GLN A 431 31.09 8.95 -6.41
C GLN A 431 31.82 7.78 -5.74
N SER A 432 31.24 6.57 -5.80
CA SER A 432 31.87 5.40 -5.20
C SER A 432 33.08 4.93 -6.01
N ALA A 433 34.20 4.75 -5.32
CA ALA A 433 35.37 4.10 -5.89
C ALA A 433 35.24 2.57 -5.90
N CYS A 434 34.22 2.02 -5.25
CA CYS A 434 34.02 0.59 -5.05
C CYS A 434 33.10 -0.03 -6.10
N CYS A 435 32.23 0.76 -6.71
CA CYS A 435 31.22 0.31 -7.66
C CYS A 435 31.48 0.80 -9.08
N ASN A 436 31.19 -0.02 -10.07
CA ASN A 436 31.17 0.38 -11.47
C ASN A 436 29.74 0.76 -11.85
N ALA A 437 29.47 2.06 -11.95
CA ALA A 437 28.15 2.62 -12.23
C ALA A 437 27.53 2.24 -13.60
N THR A 438 28.32 1.64 -14.52
CA THR A 438 27.80 1.21 -15.82
C THR A 438 27.32 -0.24 -15.80
N THR A 439 27.93 -1.06 -14.95
CA THR A 439 27.69 -2.51 -14.89
C THR A 439 27.08 -2.97 -13.59
N CYS A 440 26.97 -2.10 -12.58
CA CYS A 440 26.55 -2.39 -11.20
C CYS A 440 27.28 -3.59 -10.60
N LYS A 441 28.58 -3.65 -10.89
CA LYS A 441 29.50 -4.65 -10.34
C LYS A 441 30.54 -3.95 -9.49
N LEU A 442 30.98 -4.63 -8.44
CA LEU A 442 32.10 -4.17 -7.65
C LEU A 442 33.36 -4.04 -8.51
N GLN A 443 34.13 -2.99 -8.27
CA GLN A 443 35.43 -2.77 -8.91
C GLN A 443 36.41 -3.91 -8.54
N HIS A 444 37.43 -4.07 -9.35
CA HIS A 444 38.45 -5.10 -9.11
C HIS A 444 39.01 -4.98 -7.67
N GLU A 445 38.97 -6.08 -6.92
CA GLU A 445 39.37 -6.21 -5.50
C GLU A 445 38.37 -5.58 -4.47
N ALA A 446 37.28 -4.92 -4.86
CA ALA A 446 36.27 -4.50 -3.93
C ALA A 446 35.47 -5.71 -3.41
N GLN A 447 35.06 -5.66 -2.15
CA GLN A 447 34.24 -6.68 -1.48
C GLN A 447 32.86 -6.15 -1.10
N CYS A 448 32.68 -4.83 -1.16
CA CYS A 448 31.48 -4.10 -0.76
C CYS A 448 31.56 -2.67 -1.29
N ASP A 449 30.47 -1.92 -1.18
CA ASP A 449 30.39 -0.52 -1.63
C ASP A 449 30.08 0.46 -0.48
N SER A 450 28.83 0.69 -0.19
CA SER A 450 28.36 1.80 0.67
C SER A 450 27.65 1.35 1.94
N GLU A 451 27.58 0.05 2.19
CA GLU A 451 26.92 -0.52 3.36
C GLU A 451 27.67 -0.23 4.67
N GLU A 452 26.99 -0.33 5.80
CA GLU A 452 27.50 0.09 7.12
C GLU A 452 28.73 -0.71 7.58
N CYS A 453 28.84 -1.97 7.13
CA CYS A 453 29.99 -2.85 7.41
C CYS A 453 31.03 -2.83 6.30
N CYS A 454 31.00 -1.81 5.45
CA CYS A 454 32.01 -1.56 4.42
C CYS A 454 32.90 -0.36 4.77
N GLU A 455 34.20 -0.48 4.52
CA GLU A 455 35.15 0.61 4.62
C GLU A 455 36.23 0.49 3.55
N LYS A 456 36.36 1.51 2.70
CA LYS A 456 37.34 1.55 1.62
C LYS A 456 37.28 0.29 0.73
N CYS A 457 36.06 -0.07 0.30
CA CYS A 457 35.75 -1.22 -0.54
C CYS A 457 36.10 -2.59 0.08
N LYS A 458 36.27 -2.66 1.39
CA LYS A 458 36.57 -3.91 2.11
C LYS A 458 35.60 -4.09 3.27
N LEU A 459 35.25 -5.34 3.56
CA LEU A 459 34.45 -5.67 4.72
C LEU A 459 35.18 -5.26 6.01
N LYS A 460 34.46 -4.56 6.90
CA LYS A 460 34.95 -4.29 8.25
C LYS A 460 35.19 -5.60 8.99
N LYS A 461 36.15 -5.62 9.88
CA LYS A 461 36.44 -6.79 10.70
C LYS A 461 35.26 -7.12 11.62
N ALA A 462 35.09 -8.42 11.90
CA ALA A 462 34.15 -8.88 12.91
C ALA A 462 34.40 -8.15 14.24
N GLY A 463 33.33 -7.66 14.87
CA GLY A 463 33.40 -6.86 16.09
C GLY A 463 33.45 -5.34 15.88
N ALA A 464 33.54 -4.84 14.65
CA ALA A 464 33.39 -3.41 14.36
C ALA A 464 31.93 -2.99 14.53
N GLU A 465 31.69 -1.91 15.24
CA GLU A 465 30.34 -1.36 15.41
C GLU A 465 29.84 -0.76 14.09
N CYS A 466 28.64 -1.14 13.68
CA CYS A 466 27.97 -0.60 12.50
C CYS A 466 26.75 0.25 12.85
N ARG A 467 26.15 0.02 13.99
CA ARG A 467 25.07 0.86 14.52
C ARG A 467 25.19 1.01 16.04
N ALA A 468 25.23 2.20 16.53
CA ALA A 468 25.28 2.48 17.96
C ALA A 468 23.91 2.23 18.62
N ALA A 469 23.91 1.77 19.87
CA ALA A 469 22.70 1.68 20.68
C ALA A 469 22.03 3.06 20.81
N LYS A 470 20.72 3.12 20.62
CA LYS A 470 19.92 4.36 20.73
C LYS A 470 19.66 4.76 22.17
N ASP A 471 19.45 3.78 23.04
CA ASP A 471 19.17 3.94 24.48
C ASP A 471 19.56 2.66 25.26
N ASP A 472 19.23 2.65 26.56
CA ASP A 472 19.55 1.53 27.47
C ASP A 472 18.91 0.18 27.08
N CYS A 473 17.86 0.21 26.26
CA CYS A 473 17.13 -1.01 25.84
C CYS A 473 17.51 -1.48 24.45
N ASP A 474 18.32 -0.72 23.77
CA ASP A 474 18.90 -1.07 22.47
C ASP A 474 20.30 -1.70 22.67
N LEU A 475 20.75 -2.46 21.69
CA LEU A 475 22.10 -2.99 21.64
C LEU A 475 22.83 -2.46 20.40
N PRO A 476 24.12 -2.15 20.52
CA PRO A 476 24.87 -1.80 19.33
C PRO A 476 25.03 -3.03 18.43
N GLU A 477 24.78 -2.88 17.14
CA GLU A 477 25.07 -3.92 16.16
C GLU A 477 26.54 -3.87 15.75
N ILE A 478 27.08 -5.05 15.57
CA ILE A 478 28.47 -5.25 15.20
C ILE A 478 28.59 -6.05 13.90
N CYS A 479 29.47 -5.63 13.03
CA CYS A 479 29.77 -6.32 11.79
C CYS A 479 30.23 -7.76 12.03
N THR A 480 29.75 -8.67 11.20
CA THR A 480 30.12 -10.10 11.26
C THR A 480 31.49 -10.36 10.65
N GLY A 481 32.00 -9.45 9.83
CA GLY A 481 33.19 -9.63 9.00
C GLY A 481 32.96 -10.50 7.76
N GLN A 482 31.71 -10.91 7.51
CA GLN A 482 31.33 -11.75 6.38
C GLN A 482 30.28 -11.10 5.48
N SER A 483 29.58 -10.07 5.96
CA SER A 483 28.58 -9.28 5.24
C SER A 483 28.94 -7.80 5.28
N ALA A 484 28.60 -7.10 4.23
CA ALA A 484 28.66 -5.66 4.15
C ALA A 484 27.53 -4.98 4.92
N GLU A 485 26.41 -5.65 5.07
CA GLU A 485 25.23 -5.17 5.79
C GLU A 485 25.42 -5.28 7.30
N CYS A 486 24.91 -4.29 8.02
CA CYS A 486 24.77 -4.35 9.46
C CYS A 486 23.68 -5.37 9.85
N PRO A 487 23.90 -6.21 10.86
CA PRO A 487 22.88 -7.16 11.32
C PRO A 487 21.59 -6.46 11.75
N MET A 488 20.48 -7.24 11.77
CA MET A 488 19.18 -6.76 12.25
C MET A 488 19.26 -6.24 13.68
N ASP A 489 18.41 -5.26 14.00
CA ASP A 489 18.25 -4.66 15.33
C ASP A 489 18.12 -5.72 16.42
N SER A 490 18.99 -5.65 17.40
CA SER A 490 19.00 -6.49 18.60
C SER A 490 18.71 -5.64 19.82
N PHE A 491 17.86 -6.12 20.69
CA PHE A 491 17.42 -5.38 21.85
C PHE A 491 17.77 -6.09 23.15
N GLN A 492 17.86 -5.32 24.24
CA GLN A 492 17.87 -5.89 25.57
C GLN A 492 16.59 -6.71 25.79
N ARG A 493 16.74 -7.85 26.49
CA ARG A 493 15.58 -8.67 26.83
C ARG A 493 14.55 -7.86 27.61
N ASN A 494 13.28 -8.12 27.34
CA ASN A 494 12.19 -7.53 28.11
C ASN A 494 12.39 -7.76 29.61
N GLY A 495 12.11 -6.75 30.42
CA GLY A 495 12.31 -6.77 31.87
C GLY A 495 13.72 -6.44 32.33
N HIS A 496 14.67 -6.11 31.42
CA HIS A 496 15.96 -5.55 31.83
C HIS A 496 15.77 -4.14 32.40
N PRO A 497 16.36 -3.80 33.59
CA PRO A 497 16.25 -2.45 34.15
C PRO A 497 16.86 -1.41 33.21
N CYS A 498 16.18 -0.27 33.03
CA CYS A 498 16.63 0.83 32.19
C CYS A 498 16.44 2.19 32.89
N GLN A 499 17.08 3.24 32.38
CA GLN A 499 17.02 4.61 32.89
C GLN A 499 17.26 4.66 34.41
N ASN A 500 18.38 4.10 34.86
CA ASN A 500 18.72 4.04 36.28
C ASN A 500 17.64 3.40 37.17
N ASN A 501 17.06 2.28 36.73
CA ASN A 501 15.95 1.56 37.39
C ASN A 501 14.60 2.32 37.42
N GLN A 502 14.44 3.35 36.61
CA GLN A 502 13.15 4.05 36.48
C GLN A 502 12.14 3.24 35.63
N GLY A 503 12.63 2.36 34.76
CA GLY A 503 11.82 1.50 33.90
C GLY A 503 12.42 0.12 33.70
N TYR A 504 11.74 -0.67 32.89
CA TYR A 504 12.19 -1.97 32.37
C TYR A 504 12.05 -1.96 30.86
N CYS A 505 13.02 -2.54 30.17
CA CYS A 505 12.98 -2.67 28.72
C CYS A 505 11.77 -3.49 28.25
N TYR A 506 11.12 -2.99 27.24
CA TYR A 506 10.00 -3.66 26.59
C TYR A 506 10.04 -3.39 25.08
N ASN A 507 10.25 -4.45 24.28
CA ASN A 507 10.36 -4.38 22.81
C ASN A 507 11.31 -3.27 22.32
N GLY A 508 12.52 -3.24 22.88
CA GLY A 508 13.55 -2.29 22.49
C GLY A 508 13.38 -0.86 23.00
N LYS A 509 12.39 -0.59 23.86
CA LYS A 509 12.13 0.72 24.46
C LYS A 509 12.14 0.67 25.99
N CYS A 510 12.43 1.80 26.62
CA CYS A 510 12.29 1.97 28.05
C CYS A 510 11.03 2.82 28.37
N PRO A 511 9.84 2.21 28.53
CA PRO A 511 8.61 2.96 28.78
C PRO A 511 8.60 3.49 30.21
N ILE A 512 8.69 4.83 30.35
CA ILE A 512 8.66 5.54 31.65
C ILE A 512 7.47 6.48 31.64
N MET A 513 6.72 6.53 32.75
CA MET A 513 5.52 7.36 32.87
C MET A 513 5.82 8.85 32.64
N THR A 514 6.99 9.35 33.08
CA THR A 514 7.38 10.76 32.85
C THR A 514 7.49 11.08 31.36
N ASN A 515 8.12 10.19 30.57
CA ASN A 515 8.23 10.39 29.13
C ASN A 515 6.86 10.37 28.45
N GLN A 516 6.00 9.42 28.84
CA GLN A 516 4.62 9.34 28.36
C GLN A 516 3.82 10.61 28.72
N CYS A 517 4.04 11.20 29.90
CA CYS A 517 3.44 12.49 30.26
C CYS A 517 3.95 13.65 29.36
N ILE A 518 5.24 13.65 29.04
CA ILE A 518 5.83 14.64 28.12
C ILE A 518 5.25 14.48 26.72
N ASP A 519 5.12 13.26 26.24
CA ASP A 519 4.55 12.97 24.92
C ASP A 519 3.08 13.39 24.80
N LEU A 520 2.29 13.24 25.88
CA LEU A 520 0.89 13.66 25.91
C LEU A 520 0.66 15.17 26.08
N TRP A 521 1.52 15.85 26.83
CA TRP A 521 1.25 17.22 27.29
C TRP A 521 2.32 18.24 26.93
N GLY A 522 3.44 17.78 26.37
CA GLY A 522 4.60 18.61 26.04
C GLY A 522 5.64 18.70 27.16
N PRO A 523 6.77 19.35 26.87
CA PRO A 523 7.88 19.46 27.81
C PRO A 523 7.52 20.22 29.10
N GLY A 524 8.13 19.80 30.22
CA GLY A 524 7.92 20.43 31.55
C GLY A 524 6.78 19.79 32.36
N VAL A 525 6.18 18.70 31.86
CA VAL A 525 5.17 17.91 32.57
C VAL A 525 5.84 16.69 33.19
N ASN A 526 5.43 16.32 34.39
CA ASN A 526 5.92 15.15 35.10
C ASN A 526 4.79 14.17 35.41
N VAL A 527 5.14 12.94 35.81
CA VAL A 527 4.16 12.00 36.35
C VAL A 527 3.67 12.48 37.72
N SER A 528 2.38 12.34 37.97
CA SER A 528 1.78 12.71 39.27
C SER A 528 2.21 11.76 40.39
N PRO A 529 2.15 12.20 41.65
CA PRO A 529 2.31 11.31 42.79
C PRO A 529 1.33 10.13 42.80
N ASP A 530 1.73 8.99 43.33
CA ASP A 530 0.96 7.72 43.39
C ASP A 530 -0.46 7.87 43.91
N ILE A 531 -0.70 8.84 44.79
CA ILE A 531 -2.03 9.10 45.35
C ILE A 531 -3.03 9.53 44.28
N CYS A 532 -2.58 10.21 43.20
CA CYS A 532 -3.43 10.63 42.10
C CYS A 532 -4.00 9.42 41.34
N PHE A 533 -3.25 8.33 41.24
CA PHE A 533 -3.68 7.11 40.56
C PHE A 533 -4.85 6.38 41.25
N THR A 534 -5.26 6.83 42.43
CA THR A 534 -6.52 6.37 43.07
C THR A 534 -7.75 6.76 42.22
N LEU A 535 -7.64 7.78 41.35
CA LEU A 535 -8.69 8.08 40.38
C LEU A 535 -9.03 6.88 39.47
N ASN A 536 -8.02 6.08 39.10
CA ASN A 536 -8.19 4.84 38.33
C ASN A 536 -8.92 3.77 39.15
N GLN A 537 -8.66 3.69 40.44
CA GLN A 537 -9.25 2.68 41.34
C GLN A 537 -10.74 2.94 41.57
N TYR A 538 -11.17 4.18 41.56
CA TYR A 538 -12.56 4.55 41.81
C TYR A 538 -13.31 5.02 40.55
N SER A 539 -12.70 4.93 39.40
CA SER A 539 -13.25 5.45 38.11
C SER A 539 -13.76 6.89 38.19
N GLN A 540 -13.03 7.71 38.97
CA GLN A 540 -13.37 9.13 39.17
C GLN A 540 -12.77 10.03 38.09
N GLY A 541 -13.53 11.00 37.63
CA GLY A 541 -13.07 11.95 36.60
C GLY A 541 -12.69 11.24 35.31
N CYS A 542 -11.41 11.40 34.89
CA CYS A 542 -10.86 10.75 33.71
C CYS A 542 -10.24 9.36 34.00
N GLY A 543 -10.12 8.95 35.28
CA GLY A 543 -9.45 7.70 35.68
C GLY A 543 -10.29 6.45 35.43
N PHE A 544 -9.69 5.38 34.92
CA PHE A 544 -10.25 4.01 34.80
C PHE A 544 -9.15 3.03 34.35
N CYS A 545 -9.43 1.73 34.40
CA CYS A 545 -8.52 0.71 33.86
C CYS A 545 -8.83 0.29 32.43
N ARG A 546 -10.09 0.18 32.08
CA ARG A 546 -10.57 -0.17 30.75
C ARG A 546 -11.99 0.32 30.54
N MET A 547 -12.42 0.34 29.30
CA MET A 547 -13.82 0.62 28.95
C MET A 547 -14.50 -0.67 28.50
N GLU A 548 -15.71 -0.92 29.00
CA GLU A 548 -16.56 -2.02 28.55
C GLU A 548 -17.94 -1.47 28.22
N ASN A 549 -18.38 -1.58 26.98
CA ASN A 549 -19.68 -1.08 26.52
C ASN A 549 -19.97 0.39 26.94
N GLY A 550 -18.95 1.26 26.79
CA GLY A 550 -19.08 2.68 27.18
C GLY A 550 -19.01 2.95 28.69
N THR A 551 -18.82 1.91 29.51
CA THR A 551 -18.74 2.03 30.98
C THR A 551 -17.28 1.95 31.43
N LYS A 552 -16.87 2.90 32.29
CA LYS A 552 -15.54 2.91 32.90
C LYS A 552 -15.43 1.80 33.95
N ILE A 553 -14.48 0.90 33.77
CA ILE A 553 -14.19 -0.19 34.71
C ILE A 553 -13.01 0.23 35.58
N PRO A 554 -13.17 0.22 36.92
CA PRO A 554 -12.12 0.60 37.84
C PRO A 554 -10.97 -0.41 37.87
N CYS A 555 -9.77 0.08 38.19
CA CYS A 555 -8.63 -0.76 38.43
C CYS A 555 -8.76 -1.47 39.83
N ALA A 556 -8.26 -2.69 39.92
CA ALA A 556 -7.97 -3.24 41.22
C ALA A 556 -6.92 -2.38 41.95
N ALA A 557 -6.92 -2.39 43.28
CA ALA A 557 -6.04 -1.54 44.08
C ALA A 557 -4.54 -1.72 43.72
N LYS A 558 -4.12 -2.93 43.39
CA LYS A 558 -2.75 -3.26 42.94
C LYS A 558 -2.45 -2.77 41.50
N ASP A 559 -3.48 -2.61 40.69
CA ASP A 559 -3.35 -2.30 39.25
C ASP A 559 -3.57 -0.81 38.93
N LYS A 560 -3.79 0.03 39.94
CA LYS A 560 -4.12 1.44 39.80
C LYS A 560 -3.12 2.22 38.94
N MET A 561 -1.84 1.83 38.94
CA MET A 561 -0.77 2.46 38.15
C MET A 561 -0.80 2.06 36.67
N CYS A 562 -1.60 1.07 36.28
CA CYS A 562 -1.67 0.55 34.91
C CYS A 562 -2.97 0.95 34.16
N GLY A 563 -3.72 1.89 34.72
CA GLY A 563 -4.89 2.51 34.10
C GLY A 563 -4.54 3.77 33.30
N LYS A 564 -5.41 4.79 33.38
CA LYS A 564 -5.12 6.12 32.79
C LYS A 564 -3.84 6.70 33.37
N LEU A 565 -3.02 7.26 32.47
CA LEU A 565 -1.82 8.00 32.87
C LEU A 565 -2.21 9.33 33.51
N ILE A 566 -1.64 9.62 34.69
CA ILE A 566 -1.95 10.82 35.45
C ILE A 566 -0.70 11.65 35.61
N CYS A 567 -0.77 12.90 35.16
CA CYS A 567 0.36 13.79 35.03
C CYS A 567 0.16 15.06 35.88
N GLU A 568 1.26 15.68 36.27
CA GLU A 568 1.32 16.99 36.90
C GLU A 568 1.56 18.06 35.82
N LYS A 569 0.57 18.97 35.62
CA LYS A 569 0.62 20.02 34.62
C LYS A 569 0.35 21.39 35.26
N GLY A 570 1.35 22.25 35.28
CA GLY A 570 1.23 23.60 35.87
C GLY A 570 0.92 23.53 37.38
N ASN A 571 -0.21 24.11 37.80
CA ASN A 571 -0.64 24.10 39.20
C ASN A 571 -1.57 22.92 39.55
N SER A 572 -1.79 22.01 38.60
CA SER A 572 -2.67 20.84 38.80
C SER A 572 -1.83 19.59 39.00
N THR A 573 -2.00 18.93 40.15
CA THR A 573 -1.20 17.78 40.56
C THR A 573 -1.75 16.43 40.08
N CYS A 574 -3.02 16.33 39.68
CA CYS A 574 -3.67 15.08 39.25
C CYS A 574 -4.44 15.32 37.94
N THR A 575 -3.75 15.46 36.83
CA THR A 575 -4.34 15.68 35.52
C THR A 575 -4.21 14.43 34.68
N CYS A 576 -5.32 13.94 34.12
CA CYS A 576 -5.31 12.88 33.12
C CYS A 576 -6.00 13.38 31.85
N PHE A 577 -5.66 12.78 30.73
CA PHE A 577 -6.27 13.16 29.46
C PHE A 577 -7.78 12.84 29.51
N PRO A 578 -8.66 13.76 29.04
CA PRO A 578 -10.09 13.49 28.98
C PRO A 578 -10.37 12.19 28.21
N THR A 579 -11.44 11.50 28.58
CA THR A 579 -11.91 10.35 27.81
C THR A 579 -12.30 10.85 26.42
N THR A 580 -11.64 10.37 25.40
CA THR A 580 -11.94 10.58 23.97
C THR A 580 -12.71 9.39 23.44
N ASP A 581 -13.05 9.40 22.16
CA ASP A 581 -13.65 8.25 21.47
C ASP A 581 -12.69 7.04 21.43
N ASP A 582 -11.38 7.28 21.57
CA ASP A 582 -10.40 6.23 21.87
C ASP A 582 -10.24 6.05 23.39
N PRO A 583 -10.76 4.94 23.96
CA PRO A 583 -10.66 4.67 25.39
C PRO A 583 -9.21 4.39 25.85
N ASP A 584 -8.34 3.99 24.92
CA ASP A 584 -6.94 3.66 25.23
C ASP A 584 -6.00 4.85 25.13
N TYR A 585 -6.43 5.97 24.53
CA TYR A 585 -5.62 7.19 24.46
C TYR A 585 -5.34 7.75 25.86
N GLY A 586 -4.07 8.01 26.16
CA GLY A 586 -3.62 8.49 27.46
C GLY A 586 -3.67 7.42 28.58
N MET A 587 -3.65 6.15 28.23
CA MET A 587 -3.42 5.04 29.14
C MET A 587 -1.92 4.82 29.35
N VAL A 588 -1.56 4.23 30.48
CA VAL A 588 -0.18 3.78 30.74
C VAL A 588 0.19 2.67 29.76
N GLU A 589 1.34 2.82 29.09
CA GLU A 589 1.82 1.87 28.09
C GLU A 589 2.18 0.50 28.70
N PRO A 590 2.03 -0.59 27.93
CA PRO A 590 2.55 -1.90 28.34
C PRO A 590 4.06 -1.85 28.61
N GLY A 591 4.52 -2.64 29.57
CA GLY A 591 5.93 -2.67 29.98
C GLY A 591 6.35 -1.57 30.97
N THR A 592 5.50 -0.56 31.20
CA THR A 592 5.80 0.55 32.13
C THR A 592 5.89 0.05 33.58
N LYS A 593 6.90 0.50 34.30
CA LYS A 593 7.09 0.15 35.73
C LYS A 593 5.91 0.66 36.56
N CYS A 594 5.27 -0.26 37.28
CA CYS A 594 4.17 0.03 38.23
C CYS A 594 4.51 -0.24 39.68
N GLY A 595 5.69 -0.78 39.95
CA GLY A 595 6.26 -1.08 41.28
C GLY A 595 7.67 -1.68 41.11
N ASP A 596 8.38 -1.87 42.19
CA ASP A 596 9.69 -2.53 42.14
C ASP A 596 9.53 -4.00 41.75
N GLY A 597 10.19 -4.41 40.64
CA GLY A 597 10.03 -5.73 40.05
C GLY A 597 8.69 -5.96 39.35
N MET A 598 7.90 -4.92 39.10
CA MET A 598 6.56 -5.01 38.55
C MET A 598 6.39 -4.12 37.32
N VAL A 599 5.66 -4.61 36.31
CA VAL A 599 5.34 -3.90 35.09
C VAL A 599 3.87 -3.98 34.72
N CYS A 600 3.38 -3.02 33.98
CA CYS A 600 2.04 -3.03 33.42
C CYS A 600 1.96 -3.99 32.23
N SER A 601 1.10 -5.00 32.34
CA SER A 601 0.75 -5.91 31.26
C SER A 601 -0.76 -6.13 31.28
N ASN A 602 -1.43 -5.93 30.14
CA ASN A 602 -2.89 -6.05 30.00
C ASN A 602 -3.66 -5.28 31.09
N ARG A 603 -3.26 -4.04 31.38
CA ARG A 603 -3.84 -3.17 32.42
C ARG A 603 -3.70 -3.71 33.85
N GLN A 604 -2.81 -4.67 34.08
CA GLN A 604 -2.50 -5.23 35.39
C GLN A 604 -1.04 -4.99 35.76
N CYS A 605 -0.79 -4.73 37.04
CA CYS A 605 0.56 -4.63 37.57
C CYS A 605 1.02 -6.05 37.98
N VAL A 606 1.94 -6.63 37.22
CA VAL A 606 2.40 -8.00 37.33
C VAL A 606 3.93 -8.06 37.52
N ASP A 607 4.43 -9.11 38.15
CA ASP A 607 5.85 -9.35 38.33
C ASP A 607 6.55 -9.45 36.96
N VAL A 608 7.71 -8.79 36.80
CA VAL A 608 8.50 -8.79 35.56
C VAL A 608 8.79 -10.19 35.05
N LYS A 609 9.07 -11.15 35.95
CA LYS A 609 9.35 -12.55 35.58
C LYS A 609 8.10 -13.30 35.09
N THR A 610 6.92 -12.78 35.44
CA THR A 610 5.65 -13.37 35.00
C THR A 610 5.17 -12.73 33.71
N ALA A 611 5.56 -11.46 33.47
CA ALA A 611 5.19 -10.72 32.29
C ALA A 611 6.00 -11.15 31.06
N TYR A 612 7.27 -11.65 31.28
CA TYR A 612 8.25 -11.96 30.22
C TYR A 612 8.91 -13.35 30.47
#